data_dec08a8f16e4e89849cac674a0ac628d
#
_entry.id   dec08a8f16e4e89849cac674a0ac628d
#
_cell.length_a   1.000
_cell.length_b   1.000
_cell.length_c   1.000
_cell.angle_alpha   90.00
_cell.angle_beta   90.00
_cell.angle_gamma   90.00
#
_symmetry.space_group_name_H-M   'P 1'
#
loop_
_entity.id
_entity.type
_entity.pdbx_description
1 polymer ?
#
loop_
_entity_poly.entity_id
_entity_poly.type
_entity_poly.pdbx_seq_one_letter_code
_entity_poly.pdbx_strand_id
1 'polypeptide(L)'
;KRLIQLQRMEATEAEVYKKLAKRQKNPKNKDILEKIAIQENAHYNILRKSTGIDVNPSKIRVSLHVMTSVLFGLTFSLKLMEKIEKSAAKEYRDLGLDDIAKEEDEHEQKLLSLLEEDGLNYLSSVILGLSDALVELTGALAGLTLAFQELKIVALAGLVTGIAASFSMAASEYLATKEENSGRSPIKAAIFTGVAYLFTVILLVTPYLFLDDNSDMILGLEPHFQALCAT
;
A
#
# COMPACT_ATOMS: atom_id res chain seq x y z
N LYS A 1 20.15 24.78 1.99
CA LYS A 1 18.93 24.19 2.59
C LYS A 1 18.47 22.98 1.77
N ARG A 2 18.41 23.10 0.42
CA ARG A 2 18.01 22.04 -0.52
C ARG A 2 18.96 20.83 -0.45
N LEU A 3 20.28 21.05 -0.53
CA LEU A 3 21.30 19.99 -0.41
C LEU A 3 21.21 19.21 0.92
N ILE A 4 20.86 19.88 2.02
CA ILE A 4 20.68 19.23 3.33
C ILE A 4 19.45 18.31 3.33
N GLN A 5 18.40 18.68 2.59
CA GLN A 5 17.20 17.85 2.45
C GLN A 5 17.52 16.60 1.62
N LEU A 6 18.22 16.74 0.50
CA LEU A 6 18.72 15.63 -0.30
C LEU A 6 19.63 14.72 0.53
N GLN A 7 20.63 15.29 1.24
CA GLN A 7 21.53 14.53 2.11
C GLN A 7 20.76 13.71 3.18
N ARG A 8 19.68 14.27 3.75
CA ARG A 8 18.83 13.52 4.69
C ARG A 8 18.04 12.41 4.00
N MET A 9 17.67 12.61 2.74
CA MET A 9 16.98 11.62 1.93
C MET A 9 17.89 10.43 1.71
N GLU A 10 19.13 10.64 1.22
CA GLU A 10 20.13 9.58 1.03
C GLU A 10 20.39 8.77 2.31
N ALA A 11 20.62 9.47 3.44
CA ALA A 11 20.79 8.79 4.73
C ALA A 11 19.61 7.93 5.12
N THR A 12 18.38 8.38 4.75
CA THR A 12 17.15 7.67 5.04
C THR A 12 16.98 6.44 4.15
N GLU A 13 17.26 6.58 2.85
CA GLU A 13 17.16 5.52 1.86
C GLU A 13 18.20 4.43 2.10
N ALA A 14 19.44 4.80 2.37
CA ALA A 14 20.48 3.85 2.78
C ALA A 14 20.04 2.97 3.97
N GLU A 15 19.41 3.56 4.99
CA GLU A 15 18.94 2.82 6.15
C GLU A 15 17.69 1.98 5.84
N VAL A 16 16.78 2.46 4.97
CA VAL A 16 15.62 1.69 4.50
C VAL A 16 16.07 0.45 3.74
N TYR A 17 16.90 0.61 2.69
CA TYR A 17 17.38 -0.51 1.88
C TYR A 17 18.15 -1.53 2.70
N LYS A 18 19.00 -1.08 3.63
CA LYS A 18 19.73 -1.95 4.56
C LYS A 18 18.78 -2.78 5.44
N LYS A 19 17.68 -2.20 5.92
CA LYS A 19 16.68 -2.93 6.72
C LYS A 19 15.84 -3.87 5.88
N LEU A 20 15.44 -3.46 4.67
CA LEU A 20 14.73 -4.30 3.73
C LEU A 20 15.58 -5.51 3.31
N ALA A 21 16.86 -5.30 2.98
CA ALA A 21 17.81 -6.37 2.63
C ALA A 21 17.92 -7.45 3.71
N LYS A 22 18.02 -7.04 4.99
CA LYS A 22 18.11 -7.97 6.13
C LYS A 22 16.87 -8.87 6.27
N ARG A 23 15.74 -8.46 5.70
CA ARG A 23 14.47 -9.20 5.77
C ARG A 23 14.25 -10.12 4.57
N GLN A 24 15.07 -9.98 3.52
CA GLN A 24 14.94 -10.79 2.32
C GLN A 24 15.46 -12.20 2.53
N LYS A 25 14.64 -13.17 2.09
CA LYS A 25 15.02 -14.59 2.03
C LYS A 25 15.70 -14.94 0.70
N ASN A 26 15.33 -14.25 -0.38
CA ASN A 26 15.94 -14.44 -1.69
C ASN A 26 17.32 -13.79 -1.71
N PRO A 27 18.41 -14.56 -1.93
CA PRO A 27 19.78 -14.03 -1.91
C PRO A 27 20.02 -12.97 -2.99
N LYS A 28 19.41 -13.12 -4.18
CA LYS A 28 19.54 -12.14 -5.28
C LYS A 28 18.94 -10.80 -4.90
N ASN A 29 17.70 -10.83 -4.37
CA ASN A 29 17.01 -9.61 -3.93
C ASN A 29 17.76 -8.93 -2.79
N LYS A 30 18.31 -9.73 -1.86
CA LYS A 30 19.13 -9.23 -0.76
C LYS A 30 20.38 -8.51 -1.28
N ASP A 31 21.13 -9.14 -2.19
CA ASP A 31 22.37 -8.58 -2.78
C ASP A 31 22.09 -7.25 -3.50
N ILE A 32 20.99 -7.17 -4.28
CA ILE A 32 20.61 -5.94 -4.98
C ILE A 32 20.33 -4.82 -3.97
N LEU A 33 19.52 -5.07 -2.95
CA LEU A 33 19.18 -4.07 -1.93
C LEU A 33 20.38 -3.64 -1.09
N GLU A 34 21.33 -4.56 -0.80
CA GLU A 34 22.58 -4.23 -0.10
C GLU A 34 23.47 -3.33 -0.96
N LYS A 35 23.56 -3.58 -2.27
CA LYS A 35 24.31 -2.74 -3.20
C LYS A 35 23.72 -1.34 -3.31
N ILE A 36 22.41 -1.22 -3.44
CA ILE A 36 21.75 0.09 -3.46
C ILE A 36 22.02 0.81 -2.13
N ALA A 37 21.85 0.16 -0.98
CA ALA A 37 22.13 0.78 0.32
C ALA A 37 23.56 1.33 0.45
N ILE A 38 24.55 0.67 -0.17
CA ILE A 38 25.94 1.15 -0.20
C ILE A 38 26.07 2.39 -1.09
N GLN A 39 25.41 2.40 -2.25
CA GLN A 39 25.42 3.53 -3.18
C GLN A 39 24.75 4.77 -2.56
N GLU A 40 23.57 4.63 -1.93
CA GLU A 40 22.93 5.72 -1.20
C GLU A 40 23.82 6.32 -0.10
N ASN A 41 24.55 5.45 0.61
CA ASN A 41 25.50 5.93 1.61
C ASN A 41 26.70 6.66 0.98
N ALA A 42 27.07 6.31 -0.25
CA ALA A 42 28.10 7.05 -1.01
C ALA A 42 27.58 8.43 -1.45
N HIS A 43 26.33 8.52 -1.95
CA HIS A 43 25.68 9.80 -2.27
C HIS A 43 25.58 10.69 -1.03
N TYR A 44 25.16 10.15 0.11
CA TYR A 44 25.20 10.86 1.39
C TYR A 44 26.58 11.47 1.68
N ASN A 45 27.66 10.70 1.49
CA ASN A 45 29.01 11.17 1.77
C ASN A 45 29.47 12.25 0.79
N ILE A 46 29.06 12.20 -0.48
CA ILE A 46 29.32 13.24 -1.47
C ILE A 46 28.64 14.55 -1.04
N LEU A 47 27.35 14.48 -0.72
CA LEU A 47 26.59 15.64 -0.26
C LEU A 47 27.11 16.19 1.06
N ARG A 48 27.53 15.32 1.99
CA ARG A 48 28.16 15.72 3.25
C ARG A 48 29.43 16.53 3.05
N LYS A 49 30.27 16.16 2.09
CA LYS A 49 31.48 16.95 1.75
C LYS A 49 31.12 18.36 1.27
N SER A 50 30.00 18.49 0.54
CA SER A 50 29.55 19.79 0.02
C SER A 50 28.82 20.63 1.09
N THR A 51 28.09 20.01 2.02
CA THR A 51 27.33 20.71 3.07
C THR A 51 28.15 21.00 4.33
N GLY A 52 29.19 20.21 4.58
CA GLY A 52 30.05 20.30 5.77
C GLY A 52 29.40 19.86 7.09
N ILE A 53 28.18 19.27 7.05
CA ILE A 53 27.44 18.86 8.23
C ILE A 53 27.00 17.41 8.18
N ASP A 54 26.82 16.80 9.35
CA ASP A 54 26.22 15.47 9.49
C ASP A 54 24.68 15.58 9.63
N VAL A 55 23.98 14.75 8.88
CA VAL A 55 22.52 14.72 8.91
C VAL A 55 22.03 13.30 9.22
N ASN A 56 21.19 13.18 10.24
CA ASN A 56 20.61 11.89 10.62
C ASN A 56 19.44 11.48 9.72
N PRO A 57 19.28 10.18 9.44
CA PRO A 57 18.13 9.66 8.71
C PRO A 57 16.82 9.94 9.43
N SER A 58 15.73 10.06 8.68
CA SER A 58 14.38 10.22 9.23
C SER A 58 13.87 8.89 9.78
N LYS A 59 13.90 8.70 11.10
CA LYS A 59 13.44 7.49 11.77
C LYS A 59 11.98 7.15 11.43
N ILE A 60 11.13 8.18 11.29
CA ILE A 60 9.71 8.01 10.96
C ILE A 60 9.56 7.42 9.56
N ARG A 61 10.26 7.98 8.56
CA ARG A 61 10.22 7.45 7.17
C ARG A 61 10.77 6.04 7.10
N VAL A 62 11.91 5.78 7.74
CA VAL A 62 12.50 4.43 7.81
C VAL A 62 11.49 3.43 8.42
N SER A 63 10.86 3.78 9.54
CA SER A 63 9.85 2.93 10.18
C SER A 63 8.65 2.70 9.27
N LEU A 64 8.17 3.75 8.59
CA LEU A 64 7.03 3.66 7.67
C LEU A 64 7.32 2.70 6.52
N HIS A 65 8.47 2.84 5.82
CA HIS A 65 8.83 1.94 4.70
C HIS A 65 9.04 0.49 5.15
N VAL A 66 9.65 0.28 6.32
CA VAL A 66 9.78 -1.08 6.88
C VAL A 66 8.40 -1.64 7.24
N MET A 67 7.52 -0.86 7.85
CA MET A 67 6.17 -1.29 8.20
C MET A 67 5.34 -1.60 6.95
N THR A 68 5.38 -0.75 5.92
CA THR A 68 4.68 -1.01 4.65
C THR A 68 5.21 -2.28 3.97
N SER A 69 6.51 -2.56 4.05
CA SER A 69 7.07 -3.81 3.52
C SER A 69 6.60 -5.06 4.28
N VAL A 70 6.27 -4.93 5.56
CA VAL A 70 5.74 -6.02 6.39
C VAL A 70 4.27 -6.27 6.09
N LEU A 71 3.48 -5.19 6.00
CA LEU A 71 2.02 -5.27 5.83
C LEU A 71 1.61 -5.57 4.38
N PHE A 72 2.28 -4.94 3.42
CA PHE A 72 1.90 -4.98 2.00
C PHE A 72 2.94 -5.65 1.10
N GLY A 73 4.02 -6.17 1.69
CA GLY A 73 5.10 -6.82 0.95
C GLY A 73 6.19 -5.86 0.47
N LEU A 74 7.34 -6.47 0.10
CA LEU A 74 8.51 -5.73 -0.39
C LEU A 74 8.18 -4.85 -1.59
N THR A 75 7.47 -5.41 -2.56
CA THR A 75 7.07 -4.76 -3.81
C THR A 75 6.37 -3.43 -3.59
N PHE A 76 5.40 -3.39 -2.67
CA PHE A 76 4.67 -2.16 -2.37
C PHE A 76 5.60 -1.09 -1.79
N SER A 77 6.48 -1.46 -0.86
CA SER A 77 7.46 -0.53 -0.28
C SER A 77 8.43 0.01 -1.33
N LEU A 78 8.92 -0.86 -2.24
CA LEU A 78 9.82 -0.46 -3.31
C LEU A 78 9.15 0.46 -4.35
N LYS A 79 7.89 0.20 -4.70
CA LYS A 79 7.09 1.10 -5.57
C LYS A 79 6.94 2.50 -4.99
N LEU A 80 6.81 2.58 -3.67
CA LEU A 80 6.74 3.86 -2.98
C LEU A 80 8.07 4.62 -3.06
N MET A 81 9.20 3.89 -2.95
CA MET A 81 10.55 4.45 -3.04
C MET A 81 10.91 4.85 -4.48
N GLU A 82 10.58 4.04 -5.49
CA GLU A 82 10.76 4.36 -6.92
C GLU A 82 10.25 5.77 -7.26
N LYS A 83 9.07 6.12 -6.77
CA LYS A 83 8.50 7.45 -7.01
C LYS A 83 9.35 8.59 -6.42
N ILE A 84 9.98 8.33 -5.28
CA ILE A 84 10.85 9.29 -4.60
C ILE A 84 12.15 9.46 -5.38
N GLU A 85 12.77 8.36 -5.82
CA GLU A 85 14.02 8.35 -6.60
C GLU A 85 13.88 9.07 -7.96
N LYS A 86 12.76 8.86 -8.68
CA LYS A 86 12.47 9.63 -9.89
C LYS A 86 12.46 11.14 -9.66
N SER A 87 11.93 11.58 -8.53
CA SER A 87 11.93 12.99 -8.15
C SER A 87 13.34 13.47 -7.79
N ALA A 88 14.14 12.65 -7.13
CA ALA A 88 15.50 12.92 -6.74
C ALA A 88 16.44 13.07 -7.95
N ALA A 89 16.39 12.14 -8.90
CA ALA A 89 17.19 12.17 -10.11
C ALA A 89 17.00 13.49 -10.89
N LYS A 90 15.76 13.99 -10.98
CA LYS A 90 15.48 15.29 -11.58
C LYS A 90 16.12 16.43 -10.80
N GLU A 91 16.04 16.39 -9.47
CA GLU A 91 16.59 17.43 -8.59
C GLU A 91 18.12 17.44 -8.65
N TYR A 92 18.79 16.29 -8.78
CA TYR A 92 20.23 16.18 -8.96
C TYR A 92 20.69 16.75 -10.30
N ARG A 93 19.96 16.51 -11.41
CA ARG A 93 20.24 17.14 -12.71
C ARG A 93 20.14 18.66 -12.63
N ASP A 94 19.11 19.20 -11.95
CA ASP A 94 18.94 20.64 -11.76
C ASP A 94 20.08 21.29 -10.94
N LEU A 95 20.80 20.48 -10.16
CA LEU A 95 21.95 20.90 -9.35
C LEU A 95 23.32 20.64 -10.03
N GLY A 96 23.32 20.07 -11.23
CA GLY A 96 24.54 19.71 -11.95
C GLY A 96 25.28 18.50 -11.35
N LEU A 97 24.57 17.63 -10.62
CA LEU A 97 25.08 16.40 -10.03
C LEU A 97 24.67 15.20 -10.91
N ASP A 98 25.07 15.24 -12.19
CA ASP A 98 24.62 14.29 -13.21
C ASP A 98 25.05 12.85 -12.94
N ASP A 99 26.20 12.64 -12.27
CA ASP A 99 26.66 11.29 -11.91
C ASP A 99 25.71 10.63 -10.91
N ILE A 100 25.29 11.36 -9.87
CA ILE A 100 24.29 10.87 -8.89
C ILE A 100 22.96 10.62 -9.59
N ALA A 101 22.51 11.58 -10.41
CA ALA A 101 21.24 11.44 -11.13
C ALA A 101 21.18 10.19 -12.03
N LYS A 102 22.32 9.82 -12.65
CA LYS A 102 22.43 8.60 -13.45
C LYS A 102 22.38 7.34 -12.58
N GLU A 103 23.03 7.35 -11.43
CA GLU A 103 22.98 6.22 -10.48
C GLU A 103 21.56 6.02 -9.93
N GLU A 104 20.80 7.10 -9.67
CA GLU A 104 19.39 7.03 -9.27
C GLU A 104 18.50 6.37 -10.36
N ASP A 105 18.71 6.73 -11.65
CA ASP A 105 18.01 6.07 -12.76
C ASP A 105 18.36 4.56 -12.84
N GLU A 106 19.60 4.18 -12.53
CA GLU A 106 20.02 2.77 -12.46
C GLU A 106 19.39 2.04 -11.26
N HIS A 107 19.23 2.71 -10.12
CA HIS A 107 18.53 2.17 -8.95
C HIS A 107 17.09 1.87 -9.29
N GLU A 108 16.38 2.80 -9.94
CA GLU A 108 15.02 2.59 -10.41
C GLU A 108 14.91 1.31 -11.26
N GLN A 109 15.79 1.12 -12.24
CA GLN A 109 15.78 -0.06 -13.10
C GLN A 109 16.05 -1.36 -12.31
N LYS A 110 16.99 -1.32 -11.36
CA LYS A 110 17.28 -2.46 -10.48
C LYS A 110 16.08 -2.79 -9.59
N LEU A 111 15.41 -1.77 -9.03
CA LEU A 111 14.21 -1.93 -8.22
C LEU A 111 13.05 -2.50 -9.05
N LEU A 112 12.85 -2.01 -10.28
CA LEU A 112 11.85 -2.56 -11.19
C LEU A 112 12.09 -4.05 -11.48
N SER A 113 13.35 -4.47 -11.62
CA SER A 113 13.69 -5.90 -11.82
C SER A 113 13.33 -6.77 -10.61
N LEU A 114 13.36 -6.22 -9.39
CA LEU A 114 12.90 -6.90 -8.19
C LEU A 114 11.36 -7.02 -8.13
N LEU A 115 10.67 -6.06 -8.76
CA LEU A 115 9.20 -6.02 -8.80
C LEU A 115 8.63 -7.10 -9.73
N GLU A 116 9.35 -7.47 -10.79
CA GLU A 116 8.89 -8.45 -11.78
C GLU A 116 8.76 -9.87 -11.20
N GLU A 117 9.50 -10.21 -10.14
CA GLU A 117 9.57 -11.60 -9.65
C GLU A 117 8.46 -12.00 -8.67
N ASP A 118 7.89 -11.10 -7.82
CA ASP A 118 6.96 -11.58 -6.78
C ASP A 118 5.72 -10.69 -6.52
N GLY A 119 5.79 -9.40 -6.69
CA GLY A 119 4.75 -8.52 -6.15
C GLY A 119 3.65 -8.13 -7.12
N LEU A 120 3.94 -7.99 -8.40
CA LEU A 120 2.93 -7.71 -9.44
C LEU A 120 1.99 -8.92 -9.61
N ASN A 121 2.48 -10.12 -9.32
CA ASN A 121 1.71 -11.35 -9.44
C ASN A 121 0.47 -11.40 -8.52
N TYR A 122 0.48 -10.68 -7.40
CA TYR A 122 -0.63 -10.68 -6.44
C TYR A 122 -1.37 -9.34 -6.36
N LEU A 123 -0.92 -8.32 -7.08
CA LEU A 123 -1.60 -7.02 -7.11
C LEU A 123 -3.02 -7.14 -7.68
N SER A 124 -3.19 -7.97 -8.71
CA SER A 124 -4.51 -8.28 -9.27
C SER A 124 -5.45 -8.88 -8.22
N SER A 125 -4.95 -9.80 -7.39
CA SER A 125 -5.72 -10.44 -6.32
C SER A 125 -6.12 -9.44 -5.23
N VAL A 126 -5.24 -8.49 -4.87
CA VAL A 126 -5.57 -7.40 -3.94
C VAL A 126 -6.63 -6.47 -4.53
N ILE A 127 -6.46 -6.03 -5.79
CA ILE A 127 -7.41 -5.16 -6.48
C ILE A 127 -8.77 -5.84 -6.60
N LEU A 128 -8.79 -7.14 -6.93
CA LEU A 128 -10.03 -7.92 -7.01
C LEU A 128 -10.78 -7.90 -5.67
N GLY A 129 -10.10 -8.22 -4.57
CA GLY A 129 -10.72 -8.21 -3.24
C GLY A 129 -11.23 -6.83 -2.81
N LEU A 130 -10.44 -5.77 -3.07
CA LEU A 130 -10.85 -4.39 -2.75
C LEU A 130 -12.06 -3.95 -3.59
N SER A 131 -12.03 -4.18 -4.90
CA SER A 131 -13.07 -3.71 -5.83
C SER A 131 -14.41 -4.40 -5.56
N ASP A 132 -14.37 -5.71 -5.36
CA ASP A 132 -15.57 -6.49 -5.11
C ASP A 132 -16.20 -6.11 -3.78
N ALA A 133 -15.41 -6.03 -2.70
CA ALA A 133 -15.88 -5.58 -1.39
C ALA A 133 -16.47 -4.16 -1.43
N LEU A 134 -15.84 -3.23 -2.17
CA LEU A 134 -16.36 -1.86 -2.29
C LEU A 134 -17.74 -1.84 -2.96
N VAL A 135 -17.92 -2.56 -4.06
CA VAL A 135 -19.17 -2.55 -4.82
C VAL A 135 -20.27 -3.30 -4.07
N GLU A 136 -19.98 -4.55 -3.68
CA GLU A 136 -20.98 -5.42 -3.04
C GLU A 136 -21.41 -4.87 -1.67
N LEU A 137 -20.43 -4.57 -0.80
CA LEU A 137 -20.74 -4.17 0.57
C LEU A 137 -21.32 -2.76 0.65
N THR A 138 -20.90 -1.85 -0.22
CA THR A 138 -21.53 -0.51 -0.29
C THR A 138 -22.99 -0.62 -0.68
N GLY A 139 -23.33 -1.45 -1.67
CA GLY A 139 -24.71 -1.71 -2.06
C GLY A 139 -25.53 -2.37 -0.95
N ALA A 140 -24.95 -3.38 -0.28
CA ALA A 140 -25.59 -4.06 0.83
C ALA A 140 -25.84 -3.13 2.02
N LEU A 141 -24.84 -2.37 2.45
CA LEU A 141 -24.96 -1.41 3.55
C LEU A 141 -25.95 -0.31 3.23
N ALA A 142 -25.95 0.23 2.01
CA ALA A 142 -26.95 1.22 1.60
C ALA A 142 -28.38 0.65 1.66
N GLY A 143 -28.61 -0.56 1.13
CA GLY A 143 -29.90 -1.24 1.21
C GLY A 143 -30.33 -1.54 2.64
N LEU A 144 -29.42 -2.01 3.50
CA LEU A 144 -29.70 -2.27 4.90
C LEU A 144 -30.01 -0.97 5.68
N THR A 145 -29.33 0.12 5.39
CA THR A 145 -29.56 1.43 6.01
C THR A 145 -30.96 1.96 5.68
N LEU A 146 -31.43 1.71 4.46
CA LEU A 146 -32.83 2.07 4.06
C LEU A 146 -33.85 1.18 4.70
N ALA A 147 -33.52 -0.10 4.97
CA ALA A 147 -34.44 -1.08 5.52
C ALA A 147 -34.53 -1.04 7.06
N PHE A 148 -33.44 -0.72 7.73
CA PHE A 148 -33.30 -0.72 9.19
C PHE A 148 -32.93 0.67 9.69
N GLN A 149 -33.66 1.16 10.69
CA GLN A 149 -33.42 2.45 11.32
C GLN A 149 -32.28 2.37 12.38
N GLU A 150 -31.84 1.19 12.75
CA GLU A 150 -30.86 0.95 13.79
C GLU A 150 -29.48 0.64 13.18
N LEU A 151 -28.55 1.60 13.29
CA LEU A 151 -27.21 1.50 12.67
C LEU A 151 -26.38 0.30 13.17
N LYS A 152 -26.59 -0.12 14.41
CA LYS A 152 -25.91 -1.29 14.98
C LYS A 152 -26.34 -2.59 14.30
N ILE A 153 -27.60 -2.71 13.90
CA ILE A 153 -28.11 -3.87 13.14
C ILE A 153 -27.48 -3.87 11.75
N VAL A 154 -27.41 -2.71 11.10
CA VAL A 154 -26.76 -2.55 9.79
C VAL A 154 -25.29 -2.93 9.87
N ALA A 155 -24.56 -2.44 10.90
CA ALA A 155 -23.16 -2.77 11.12
C ALA A 155 -22.95 -4.28 11.32
N LEU A 156 -23.77 -4.91 12.17
CA LEU A 156 -23.67 -6.35 12.44
C LEU A 156 -23.95 -7.19 11.19
N ALA A 157 -25.02 -6.86 10.46
CA ALA A 157 -25.37 -7.55 9.22
C ALA A 157 -24.29 -7.38 8.16
N GLY A 158 -23.78 -6.15 7.98
CA GLY A 158 -22.68 -5.87 7.07
C GLY A 158 -21.38 -6.61 7.45
N LEU A 159 -21.06 -6.68 8.74
CA LEU A 159 -19.88 -7.41 9.23
C LEU A 159 -19.98 -8.92 8.96
N VAL A 160 -21.13 -9.52 9.30
CA VAL A 160 -21.35 -10.97 9.08
C VAL A 160 -21.31 -11.31 7.59
N THR A 161 -22.00 -10.54 6.77
CA THR A 161 -22.01 -10.72 5.32
C THR A 161 -20.61 -10.52 4.73
N GLY A 162 -19.91 -9.46 5.12
CA GLY A 162 -18.58 -9.15 4.64
C GLY A 162 -17.52 -10.19 5.03
N ILE A 163 -17.59 -10.75 6.23
CA ILE A 163 -16.71 -11.86 6.64
C ILE A 163 -16.98 -13.10 5.78
N ALA A 164 -18.24 -13.47 5.60
CA ALA A 164 -18.60 -14.63 4.77
C ALA A 164 -18.16 -14.44 3.32
N ALA A 165 -18.37 -13.26 2.74
CA ALA A 165 -17.94 -12.92 1.40
C ALA A 165 -16.40 -12.94 1.25
N SER A 166 -15.64 -12.47 2.25
CA SER A 166 -14.18 -12.51 2.23
C SER A 166 -13.63 -13.93 2.11
N PHE A 167 -14.23 -14.90 2.81
CA PHE A 167 -13.86 -16.32 2.69
C PHE A 167 -14.26 -16.90 1.32
N SER A 168 -15.42 -16.53 0.81
CA SER A 168 -15.89 -16.96 -0.51
C SER A 168 -14.96 -16.47 -1.62
N MET A 169 -14.58 -15.18 -1.58
CA MET A 169 -13.65 -14.58 -2.54
C MET A 169 -12.25 -15.19 -2.44
N ALA A 170 -11.75 -15.43 -1.23
CA ALA A 170 -10.47 -16.11 -1.04
C ALA A 170 -10.48 -17.53 -1.63
N ALA A 171 -11.55 -18.30 -1.43
CA ALA A 171 -11.70 -19.63 -1.99
C ALA A 171 -11.80 -19.61 -3.52
N SER A 172 -12.53 -18.65 -4.08
CA SER A 172 -12.66 -18.47 -5.53
C SER A 172 -11.31 -18.12 -6.17
N GLU A 173 -10.56 -17.19 -5.58
CA GLU A 173 -9.23 -16.82 -6.07
C GLU A 173 -8.22 -17.98 -5.95
N TYR A 174 -8.32 -18.79 -4.89
CA TYR A 174 -7.51 -20.00 -4.77
C TYR A 174 -7.74 -20.94 -5.96
N LEU A 175 -9.01 -21.21 -6.29
CA LEU A 175 -9.37 -22.10 -7.38
C LEU A 175 -8.97 -21.52 -8.73
N ALA A 176 -9.27 -20.24 -8.98
CA ALA A 176 -8.90 -19.56 -10.22
C ALA A 176 -7.39 -19.60 -10.45
N THR A 177 -6.59 -19.21 -9.46
CA THR A 177 -5.11 -19.22 -9.56
C THR A 177 -4.56 -20.64 -9.75
N LYS A 178 -5.19 -21.64 -9.16
CA LYS A 178 -4.78 -23.05 -9.31
C LYS A 178 -5.03 -23.55 -10.74
N GLU A 179 -6.12 -23.16 -11.38
CA GLU A 179 -6.45 -23.55 -12.76
C GLU A 179 -5.62 -22.80 -13.81
N GLU A 180 -5.21 -21.55 -13.53
CA GLU A 180 -4.45 -20.72 -14.48
C GLU A 180 -3.06 -21.29 -14.84
N ASN A 181 -2.46 -22.17 -14.04
CA ASN A 181 -1.08 -22.67 -14.19
C ASN A 181 -0.03 -21.54 -14.38
N SER A 182 -0.30 -20.35 -13.83
CA SER A 182 0.48 -19.12 -14.01
C SER A 182 1.78 -19.06 -13.22
N GLY A 183 2.13 -20.15 -12.50
CA GLY A 183 3.29 -20.17 -11.60
C GLY A 183 3.08 -19.38 -10.29
N ARG A 184 1.95 -18.69 -10.12
CA ARG A 184 1.57 -18.03 -8.89
C ARG A 184 1.16 -19.04 -7.82
N SER A 185 1.43 -18.74 -6.55
CA SER A 185 0.96 -19.57 -5.44
C SER A 185 -0.53 -19.34 -5.18
N PRO A 186 -1.42 -20.32 -5.35
CA PRO A 186 -2.85 -20.16 -5.11
C PRO A 186 -3.18 -19.75 -3.68
N ILE A 187 -2.41 -20.26 -2.70
CA ILE A 187 -2.58 -19.92 -1.28
C ILE A 187 -2.28 -18.44 -1.04
N LYS A 188 -1.19 -17.91 -1.62
CA LYS A 188 -0.84 -16.50 -1.49
C LYS A 188 -1.90 -15.60 -2.14
N ALA A 189 -2.36 -15.92 -3.35
CA ALA A 189 -3.41 -15.19 -4.04
C ALA A 189 -4.69 -15.12 -3.20
N ALA A 190 -5.16 -16.26 -2.68
CA ALA A 190 -6.32 -16.34 -1.80
C ALA A 190 -6.18 -15.48 -0.54
N ILE A 191 -5.01 -15.52 0.12
CA ILE A 191 -4.76 -14.72 1.32
C ILE A 191 -4.79 -13.22 0.98
N PHE A 192 -4.15 -12.80 -0.11
CA PHE A 192 -4.15 -11.40 -0.51
C PHE A 192 -5.56 -10.89 -0.83
N THR A 193 -6.36 -11.65 -1.57
CA THR A 193 -7.77 -11.31 -1.88
C THR A 193 -8.61 -11.25 -0.61
N GLY A 194 -8.57 -12.28 0.23
CA GLY A 194 -9.37 -12.34 1.45
C GLY A 194 -9.02 -11.25 2.46
N VAL A 195 -7.74 -10.96 2.66
CA VAL A 195 -7.29 -9.88 3.56
C VAL A 195 -7.68 -8.51 3.02
N ALA A 196 -7.52 -8.26 1.71
CA ALA A 196 -7.93 -7.02 1.08
C ALA A 196 -9.44 -6.78 1.21
N TYR A 197 -10.24 -7.84 0.97
CA TYR A 197 -11.69 -7.80 1.17
C TYR A 197 -12.04 -7.47 2.62
N LEU A 198 -11.50 -8.22 3.57
CA LEU A 198 -11.78 -8.03 5.00
C LEU A 198 -11.38 -6.64 5.50
N PHE A 199 -10.26 -6.09 5.02
CA PHE A 199 -9.85 -4.72 5.32
C PHE A 199 -10.90 -3.71 4.85
N THR A 200 -11.43 -3.88 3.65
CA THR A 200 -12.50 -3.03 3.10
C THR A 200 -13.79 -3.16 3.91
N VAL A 201 -14.16 -4.37 4.33
CA VAL A 201 -15.31 -4.61 5.22
C VAL A 201 -15.19 -3.80 6.51
N ILE A 202 -14.03 -3.90 7.18
CA ILE A 202 -13.78 -3.16 8.42
C ILE A 202 -13.89 -1.66 8.19
N LEU A 203 -13.28 -1.16 7.11
CA LEU A 203 -13.31 0.27 6.76
C LEU A 203 -14.74 0.78 6.54
N LEU A 204 -15.56 0.04 5.80
CA LEU A 204 -16.93 0.43 5.46
C LEU A 204 -17.92 0.28 6.61
N VAL A 205 -17.72 -0.71 7.49
CA VAL A 205 -18.60 -0.94 8.65
C VAL A 205 -18.26 -0.02 9.83
N THR A 206 -16.99 0.40 9.95
CA THR A 206 -16.52 1.26 11.05
C THR A 206 -17.39 2.50 11.31
N PRO A 207 -17.81 3.30 10.31
CA PRO A 207 -18.70 4.45 10.55
C PRO A 207 -20.01 4.08 11.25
N TYR A 208 -20.63 2.96 10.89
CA TYR A 208 -21.89 2.48 11.47
C TYR A 208 -21.78 2.05 12.94
N LEU A 209 -20.55 1.74 13.41
CA LEU A 209 -20.31 1.39 14.81
C LEU A 209 -20.12 2.61 15.70
N PHE A 210 -19.63 3.73 15.15
CA PHE A 210 -19.28 4.93 15.90
C PHE A 210 -20.28 6.07 15.76
N LEU A 211 -21.20 6.00 14.76
CA LEU A 211 -22.28 6.98 14.64
C LEU A 211 -23.40 6.60 15.60
N ASP A 212 -23.88 7.57 16.36
CA ASP A 212 -25.07 7.42 17.19
C ASP A 212 -26.32 7.52 16.33
N ASP A 213 -27.37 6.74 16.66
CA ASP A 213 -28.67 6.72 15.97
C ASP A 213 -29.39 8.10 15.97
N ASN A 214 -28.93 9.04 16.81
CA ASN A 214 -29.46 10.41 16.91
C ASN A 214 -28.75 11.43 16.00
N SER A 215 -27.86 10.99 15.12
CA SER A 215 -27.21 11.95 14.19
C SER A 215 -28.20 12.34 13.10
N ASP A 216 -28.79 13.54 13.21
CA ASP A 216 -29.72 14.19 12.26
C ASP A 216 -29.19 14.26 10.81
N MET A 217 -27.97 13.86 10.59
CA MET A 217 -27.31 13.86 9.27
C MET A 217 -27.83 12.75 8.35
N ILE A 218 -28.40 11.66 8.90
CA ILE A 218 -29.01 10.57 8.09
C ILE A 218 -30.45 10.97 7.74
N LEU A 219 -31.13 11.70 8.58
CA LEU A 219 -32.51 12.19 8.41
C LEU A 219 -32.64 13.30 7.36
N GLY A 220 -31.57 13.96 6.96
CA GLY A 220 -31.60 14.95 5.88
C GLY A 220 -32.01 14.43 4.50
N LEU A 221 -32.06 13.09 4.32
CA LEU A 221 -32.53 12.44 3.09
C LEU A 221 -33.99 11.93 3.20
N GLU A 222 -34.55 11.86 4.42
CA GLU A 222 -35.95 11.30 4.60
C GLU A 222 -37.05 12.12 3.95
N PRO A 223 -37.11 13.47 4.03
CA PRO A 223 -38.28 14.17 3.47
C PRO A 223 -38.38 14.09 1.95
N HIS A 224 -37.24 13.92 1.26
CA HIS A 224 -37.25 13.79 -0.19
C HIS A 224 -37.56 12.38 -0.70
N PHE A 225 -37.19 11.34 0.07
CA PHE A 225 -37.44 9.96 -0.33
C PHE A 225 -38.85 9.49 -0.06
N GLN A 226 -39.47 9.94 1.05
CA GLN A 226 -40.90 9.66 1.33
C GLN A 226 -41.80 10.33 0.30
N ALA A 227 -41.45 11.51 -0.19
CA ALA A 227 -42.19 12.17 -1.26
C ALA A 227 -42.10 11.43 -2.61
N LEU A 228 -41.02 10.69 -2.88
CA LEU A 228 -40.86 9.91 -4.12
C LEU A 228 -41.61 8.58 -4.09
N CYS A 229 -41.83 7.98 -2.91
CA CYS A 229 -42.54 6.72 -2.77
C CYS A 229 -44.08 6.89 -2.61
N ALA A 230 -44.55 8.14 -2.47
CA ALA A 230 -45.95 8.47 -2.31
C ALA A 230 -46.63 8.89 -3.62
N THR A 231 -45.90 8.89 -4.74
CA THR A 231 -46.40 9.13 -6.11
C THR A 231 -46.33 7.85 -6.93
#